data_747e294c1c4de60be894951b86a83e60
#
_entry.id   747e294c1c4de60be894951b86a83e60
#
_cell.length_a   1.000
_cell.length_b   1.000
_cell.length_c   1.000
_cell.angle_alpha   90.00
_cell.angle_beta   90.00
_cell.angle_gamma   90.00
#
_symmetry.space_group_name_H-M   'P 1'
#
loop_
_entity.id
_entity.type
_entity.pdbx_description
1 polymer ?
#
loop_
_entity_poly.entity_id
_entity_poly.type
_entity_poly.pdbx_seq_one_letter_code
_entity_poly.pdbx_strand_id
1 'polypeptide(L)'
;DPSNKNKKFLRTNIRELTKILRKKGIEPDQIYRSIENISSTKKAINFYVKQSLKKFVKFKKSETILDFNMFQKEPADVKFKIINTIVKNRAASYYPPRAKKVLNLINRFKSKSTQKSTLGGCIFEKRKNFVHVTKEF
;
A
#
# COMPACT_ATOMS: atom_id res chain seq x y z
N ASP A 1 2.59 -20.45 -19.69
CA ASP A 1 3.55 -21.38 -19.06
C ASP A 1 2.94 -22.78 -19.04
N PRO A 2 3.54 -23.79 -19.75
CA PRO A 2 3.03 -25.16 -19.81
C PRO A 2 2.96 -25.84 -18.44
N SER A 3 3.77 -25.41 -17.47
CA SER A 3 3.81 -25.95 -16.11
C SER A 3 2.52 -25.66 -15.31
N ASN A 4 1.81 -24.59 -15.67
CA ASN A 4 0.56 -24.19 -15.02
C ASN A 4 -0.65 -25.05 -15.48
N LYS A 5 -0.50 -25.88 -16.51
CA LYS A 5 -1.56 -26.74 -17.02
C LYS A 5 -1.67 -28.07 -16.26
N ASN A 6 -0.73 -28.41 -15.39
CA ASN A 6 -0.72 -29.69 -14.69
C ASN A 6 -1.32 -29.59 -13.27
N LYS A 7 -2.65 -29.42 -13.21
CA LYS A 7 -3.43 -29.41 -11.96
C LYS A 7 -3.14 -30.62 -11.04
N LYS A 8 -2.66 -31.73 -11.61
CA LYS A 8 -2.29 -32.96 -10.89
C LYS A 8 -1.01 -32.75 -10.05
N PHE A 9 0.00 -32.06 -10.59
CA PHE A 9 1.25 -31.75 -9.89
C PHE A 9 1.02 -30.79 -8.72
N LEU A 10 0.26 -29.72 -8.93
CA LEU A 10 -0.02 -28.74 -7.90
C LEU A 10 -0.76 -29.35 -6.72
N ARG A 11 -1.80 -30.15 -6.98
CA ARG A 11 -2.58 -30.85 -5.94
C ARG A 11 -1.72 -31.84 -5.15
N THR A 12 -0.83 -32.58 -5.83
CA THR A 12 0.07 -33.52 -5.18
C THR A 12 1.06 -32.80 -4.26
N ASN A 13 1.67 -31.72 -4.74
CA ASN A 13 2.59 -30.89 -3.95
C ASN A 13 1.92 -30.27 -2.74
N ILE A 14 0.67 -29.80 -2.88
CA ILE A 14 -0.10 -29.24 -1.75
C ILE A 14 -0.40 -30.33 -0.72
N ARG A 15 -0.76 -31.55 -1.14
CA ARG A 15 -1.00 -32.67 -0.22
C ARG A 15 0.26 -33.08 0.55
N GLU A 16 1.40 -33.15 -0.11
CA GLU A 16 2.68 -33.43 0.52
C GLU A 16 3.09 -32.34 1.51
N LEU A 17 2.97 -31.09 1.12
CA LEU A 17 3.22 -29.95 1.98
C LEU A 17 2.31 -29.97 3.23
N THR A 18 1.04 -30.27 3.05
CA THR A 18 0.07 -30.39 4.15
C THR A 18 0.49 -31.48 5.14
N LYS A 19 0.94 -32.64 4.65
CA LYS A 19 1.45 -33.73 5.52
C LYS A 19 2.69 -33.27 6.33
N ILE A 20 3.61 -32.55 5.69
CA ILE A 20 4.80 -32.02 6.36
C ILE A 20 4.41 -31.01 7.44
N LEU A 21 3.49 -30.09 7.14
CA LEU A 21 3.02 -29.10 8.08
C LEU A 21 2.35 -29.74 9.30
N ARG A 22 1.48 -30.74 9.09
CA ARG A 22 0.85 -31.51 10.18
C ARG A 22 1.87 -32.19 11.07
N LYS A 23 2.89 -32.83 10.51
CA LYS A 23 4.00 -33.43 11.27
C LYS A 23 4.75 -32.41 12.13
N LYS A 24 4.76 -31.13 11.74
CA LYS A 24 5.33 -30.02 12.50
C LYS A 24 4.34 -29.34 13.46
N GLY A 25 3.14 -29.89 13.60
CA GLY A 25 2.11 -29.36 14.49
C GLY A 25 1.31 -28.18 13.93
N ILE A 26 1.38 -27.94 12.63
CA ILE A 26 0.62 -26.88 11.95
C ILE A 26 -0.57 -27.51 11.23
N GLU A 27 -1.77 -27.26 11.73
CA GLU A 27 -3.00 -27.72 11.11
C GLU A 27 -3.51 -26.73 10.05
N PRO A 28 -4.15 -27.22 8.95
CA PRO A 28 -4.72 -26.35 7.91
C PRO A 28 -5.69 -25.30 8.46
N ASP A 29 -6.47 -25.62 9.49
CA ASP A 29 -7.42 -24.70 10.12
C ASP A 29 -6.72 -23.50 10.79
N GLN A 30 -5.53 -23.70 11.33
CA GLN A 30 -4.72 -22.60 11.91
C GLN A 30 -4.28 -21.63 10.83
N ILE A 31 -3.87 -22.14 9.67
CA ILE A 31 -3.49 -21.33 8.51
C ILE A 31 -4.72 -20.56 8.02
N TYR A 32 -5.86 -21.21 7.89
CA TYR A 32 -7.11 -20.58 7.45
C TYR A 32 -7.53 -19.44 8.39
N ARG A 33 -7.53 -19.67 9.71
CA ARG A 33 -7.82 -18.63 10.72
C ARG A 33 -6.87 -17.45 10.63
N SER A 34 -5.59 -17.71 10.42
CA SER A 34 -4.60 -16.65 10.24
C SER A 34 -4.88 -15.80 9.00
N ILE A 35 -5.24 -16.42 7.87
CA ILE A 35 -5.63 -15.74 6.64
C ILE A 35 -6.91 -14.92 6.87
N GLU A 36 -7.91 -15.45 7.56
CA GLU A 36 -9.14 -14.71 7.88
C GLU A 36 -8.85 -13.49 8.77
N ASN A 37 -8.01 -13.64 9.78
CA ASN A 37 -7.60 -12.55 10.67
C ASN A 37 -6.87 -11.44 9.90
N ILE A 38 -5.92 -11.81 9.04
CA ILE A 38 -5.20 -10.85 8.17
C ILE A 38 -6.19 -10.15 7.23
N SER A 39 -7.12 -10.87 6.64
CA SER A 39 -8.15 -10.31 5.75
C SER A 39 -9.06 -9.33 6.47
N SER A 40 -9.49 -9.66 7.69
CA SER A 40 -10.31 -8.79 8.53
C SER A 40 -9.55 -7.51 8.90
N THR A 41 -8.29 -7.65 9.34
CA THR A 41 -7.42 -6.50 9.65
C THR A 41 -7.22 -5.60 8.42
N LYS A 42 -7.03 -6.18 7.24
CA LYS A 42 -6.93 -5.43 5.99
C LYS A 42 -8.18 -4.60 5.70
N LYS A 43 -9.37 -5.17 5.94
CA LYS A 43 -10.64 -4.43 5.77
C LYS A 43 -10.75 -3.25 6.72
N ALA A 44 -10.38 -3.43 7.99
CA ALA A 44 -10.37 -2.36 8.99
C ALA A 44 -9.41 -1.23 8.61
N ILE A 45 -8.18 -1.56 8.19
CA ILE A 45 -7.21 -0.57 7.74
C ILE A 45 -7.71 0.18 6.51
N ASN A 46 -8.28 -0.52 5.54
CA ASN A 46 -8.82 0.10 4.33
C ASN A 46 -9.98 1.06 4.64
N PHE A 47 -10.85 0.71 5.58
CA PHE A 47 -11.91 1.59 6.05
C PHE A 47 -11.32 2.87 6.69
N TYR A 48 -10.35 2.72 7.58
CA TYR A 48 -9.66 3.84 8.23
C TYR A 48 -8.96 4.75 7.22
N VAL A 49 -8.25 4.17 6.25
CA VAL A 49 -7.59 4.94 5.17
C VAL A 49 -8.61 5.75 4.36
N LYS A 50 -9.78 5.19 4.04
CA LYS A 50 -10.84 5.93 3.36
C LYS A 50 -11.33 7.14 4.17
N GLN A 51 -11.46 7.00 5.49
CA GLN A 51 -11.83 8.11 6.36
C GLN A 51 -10.73 9.19 6.38
N SER A 52 -9.47 8.78 6.50
CA SER A 52 -8.33 9.69 6.47
C SER A 52 -8.23 10.47 5.14
N LEU A 53 -8.41 9.79 4.02
CA LEU A 53 -8.44 10.42 2.68
C LEU A 53 -9.53 11.50 2.60
N LYS A 54 -10.72 11.24 3.11
CA LYS A 54 -11.82 12.23 3.14
C LYS A 54 -11.50 13.45 4.00
N LYS A 55 -10.74 13.26 5.10
CA LYS A 55 -10.43 14.32 6.06
C LYS A 55 -9.38 15.30 5.53
N PHE A 56 -8.31 14.80 4.94
CA PHE A 56 -7.15 15.63 4.65
C PHE A 56 -6.53 15.46 3.26
N VAL A 57 -7.21 14.77 2.34
CA VAL A 57 -6.79 14.67 0.93
C VAL A 57 -7.90 15.20 0.03
N LYS A 58 -7.55 16.14 -0.84
CA LYS A 58 -8.46 16.70 -1.84
C LYS A 58 -8.02 16.27 -3.23
N PHE A 59 -8.83 15.45 -3.89
CA PHE A 59 -8.63 15.05 -5.28
C PHE A 59 -9.28 16.07 -6.21
N LYS A 60 -8.46 16.84 -6.92
CA LYS A 60 -8.90 17.77 -7.96
C LYS A 60 -8.60 17.18 -9.35
N LYS A 61 -9.14 17.79 -10.40
CA LYS A 61 -8.96 17.34 -11.78
C LYS A 61 -7.49 17.26 -12.20
N SER A 62 -6.70 18.27 -11.90
CA SER A 62 -5.28 18.38 -12.31
C SER A 62 -4.28 18.00 -11.23
N GLU A 63 -4.64 18.08 -9.96
CA GLU A 63 -3.76 17.82 -8.82
C GLU A 63 -4.48 17.13 -7.66
N THR A 64 -3.72 16.55 -6.78
CA THR A 64 -4.20 16.08 -5.46
C THR A 64 -3.47 16.86 -4.38
N ILE A 65 -4.18 17.35 -3.39
CA ILE A 65 -3.62 18.14 -2.28
C ILE A 65 -3.75 17.33 -1.00
N LEU A 66 -2.63 17.14 -0.31
CA LEU A 66 -2.52 16.42 0.96
C LEU A 66 -2.11 17.38 2.07
N ASP A 67 -2.88 17.42 3.16
CA ASP A 67 -2.46 18.09 4.39
C ASP A 67 -1.37 17.26 5.09
N PHE A 68 -0.14 17.76 5.02
CA PHE A 68 1.02 17.03 5.52
C PHE A 68 1.07 16.93 7.05
N ASN A 69 0.57 17.95 7.75
CA ASN A 69 0.53 17.93 9.21
C ASN A 69 -0.41 16.84 9.75
N MET A 70 -1.57 16.69 9.13
CA MET A 70 -2.52 15.62 9.47
C MET A 70 -1.96 14.26 9.07
N PHE A 71 -1.39 14.17 7.88
CA PHE A 71 -0.78 12.95 7.35
C PHE A 71 0.37 12.42 8.23
N GLN A 72 1.22 13.29 8.77
CA GLN A 72 2.34 12.88 9.62
C GLN A 72 1.92 12.12 10.87
N LYS A 73 0.75 12.43 11.41
CA LYS A 73 0.21 11.82 12.63
C LYS A 73 -0.29 10.39 12.41
N GLU A 74 -0.47 9.98 11.16
CA GLU A 74 -0.98 8.65 10.83
C GLU A 74 0.07 7.56 11.07
N PRO A 75 -0.36 6.32 11.40
CA PRO A 75 0.51 5.15 11.44
C PRO A 75 1.22 4.89 10.11
N ALA A 76 2.39 4.24 10.15
CA ALA A 76 3.22 3.99 8.97
C ALA A 76 2.46 3.25 7.84
N ASP A 77 1.70 2.21 8.17
CA ASP A 77 0.93 1.44 7.18
C ASP A 77 -0.19 2.27 6.54
N VAL A 78 -0.80 3.16 7.31
CA VAL A 78 -1.83 4.10 6.82
C VAL A 78 -1.21 5.12 5.88
N LYS A 79 -0.08 5.71 6.24
CA LYS A 79 0.68 6.63 5.38
C LYS A 79 1.06 5.97 4.05
N PHE A 80 1.57 4.75 4.11
CA PHE A 80 1.92 3.98 2.93
C PHE A 80 0.72 3.77 2.00
N LYS A 81 -0.42 3.37 2.54
CA LYS A 81 -1.66 3.16 1.77
C LYS A 81 -2.22 4.46 1.19
N ILE A 82 -2.14 5.57 1.93
CA ILE A 82 -2.57 6.89 1.44
C ILE A 82 -1.73 7.29 0.23
N ILE A 83 -0.40 7.23 0.31
CA ILE A 83 0.48 7.56 -0.81
C ILE A 83 0.21 6.67 -2.02
N ASN A 84 0.07 5.36 -1.80
CA ASN A 84 -0.24 4.43 -2.90
C ASN A 84 -1.59 4.73 -3.55
N THR A 85 -2.60 5.11 -2.78
CA THR A 85 -3.91 5.50 -3.31
C THR A 85 -3.81 6.76 -4.16
N ILE A 86 -3.06 7.76 -3.70
CA ILE A 86 -2.82 9.00 -4.45
C ILE A 86 -2.09 8.71 -5.76
N VAL A 87 -1.02 7.93 -5.73
CA VAL A 87 -0.25 7.56 -6.92
C VAL A 87 -1.13 6.79 -7.91
N LYS A 88 -1.87 5.80 -7.44
CA LYS A 88 -2.78 5.01 -8.29
C LYS A 88 -3.83 5.90 -8.96
N ASN A 89 -4.37 6.85 -8.23
CA ASN A 89 -5.38 7.77 -8.75
C ASN A 89 -4.80 8.73 -9.81
N ARG A 90 -3.57 9.22 -9.60
CA ARG A 90 -2.94 10.22 -10.47
C ARG A 90 -2.23 9.63 -11.69
N ALA A 91 -1.38 8.65 -11.47
CA ALA A 91 -0.56 8.06 -12.52
C ALA A 91 -1.26 6.97 -13.31
N ALA A 92 -2.40 6.47 -12.83
CA ALA A 92 -3.04 5.25 -13.33
C ALA A 92 -2.07 4.05 -13.37
N SER A 93 -1.06 4.08 -12.50
CA SER A 93 -0.01 3.07 -12.43
C SER A 93 -0.56 1.76 -11.88
N TYR A 94 -0.25 0.66 -12.58
CA TYR A 94 -0.64 -0.68 -12.14
C TYR A 94 0.17 -1.16 -10.94
N TYR A 95 1.43 -0.73 -10.84
CA TYR A 95 2.33 -1.14 -9.77
C TYR A 95 2.47 -0.06 -8.69
N PRO A 96 2.14 -0.38 -7.43
CA PRO A 96 2.36 0.55 -6.32
C PRO A 96 3.86 0.76 -6.10
N PRO A 97 4.27 1.96 -5.67
CA PRO A 97 5.65 2.23 -5.27
C PRO A 97 6.11 1.30 -4.16
N ARG A 98 7.40 0.94 -4.17
CA ARG A 98 8.00 0.13 -3.10
C ARG A 98 8.01 0.90 -1.78
N ALA A 99 7.79 0.19 -0.67
CA ALA A 99 7.72 0.78 0.68
C ALA A 99 8.94 1.66 1.02
N LYS A 100 10.15 1.22 0.69
CA LYS A 100 11.38 1.99 0.91
C LYS A 100 11.37 3.34 0.19
N LYS A 101 10.84 3.41 -1.04
CA LYS A 101 10.74 4.67 -1.80
C LYS A 101 9.72 5.62 -1.17
N VAL A 102 8.59 5.09 -0.68
CA VAL A 102 7.57 5.88 0.02
C VAL A 102 8.13 6.44 1.32
N LEU A 103 8.83 5.64 2.11
CA LEU A 103 9.48 6.09 3.35
C LEU A 103 10.51 7.20 3.09
N ASN A 104 11.33 7.05 2.06
CA ASN A 104 12.30 8.07 1.66
C ASN A 104 11.62 9.40 1.30
N LEU A 105 10.50 9.35 0.56
CA LEU A 105 9.70 10.53 0.22
C LEU A 105 9.19 11.23 1.49
N ILE A 106 8.60 10.49 2.41
CA ILE A 106 8.06 11.01 3.66
C ILE A 106 9.17 11.66 4.51
N ASN A 107 10.32 11.00 4.62
CA ASN A 107 11.45 11.51 5.39
C ASN A 107 12.03 12.81 4.80
N ARG A 108 12.09 12.91 3.47
CA ARG A 108 12.49 14.16 2.80
C ARG A 108 11.56 15.32 3.16
N PHE A 109 10.25 15.09 3.17
CA PHE A 109 9.27 16.15 3.49
C PHE A 109 9.25 16.55 4.95
N LYS A 110 9.74 15.70 5.85
CA LYS A 110 9.93 16.05 7.27
C LYS A 110 11.07 17.05 7.48
N SER A 111 12.13 16.93 6.68
CA SER A 111 13.37 17.70 6.89
C SER A 111 13.34 19.12 6.35
N LYS A 112 12.48 19.45 5.38
CA LYS A 112 12.44 20.77 4.72
C LYS A 112 11.02 21.24 4.41
N SER A 113 10.81 22.56 4.50
CA SER A 113 9.50 23.20 4.26
C SER A 113 9.09 23.20 2.79
N THR A 114 10.05 23.22 1.88
CA THR A 114 9.79 23.24 0.43
C THR A 114 10.67 22.20 -0.23
N GLN A 115 10.06 21.20 -0.83
CA GLN A 115 10.78 20.13 -1.52
C GLN A 115 9.93 19.52 -2.62
N LYS A 116 10.61 19.15 -3.71
CA LYS A 116 10.02 18.46 -4.84
C LYS A 116 10.66 17.08 -5.00
N SER A 117 9.86 16.06 -5.26
CA SER A 117 10.32 14.68 -5.46
C SER A 117 9.37 13.94 -6.38
N THR A 118 9.88 12.93 -7.10
CA THR A 118 9.07 12.07 -7.96
C THR A 118 8.90 10.69 -7.36
N LEU A 119 7.71 10.12 -7.52
CA LEU A 119 7.41 8.76 -7.09
C LEU A 119 6.25 8.19 -7.92
N GLY A 120 6.47 7.03 -8.52
CA GLY A 120 5.42 6.27 -9.21
C GLY A 120 4.74 7.01 -10.37
N GLY A 121 5.48 7.85 -11.11
CA GLY A 121 4.93 8.65 -12.20
C GLY A 121 4.17 9.90 -11.73
N CYS A 122 4.35 10.29 -10.48
CA CYS A 122 3.81 11.52 -9.91
C CYS A 122 4.91 12.43 -9.39
N ILE A 123 4.66 13.72 -9.45
CA ILE A 123 5.47 14.76 -8.84
C ILE A 123 4.80 15.17 -7.54
N PHE A 124 5.54 15.05 -6.44
CA PHE A 124 5.15 15.50 -5.10
C PHE A 124 5.90 16.77 -4.78
N GLU A 125 5.20 17.86 -4.53
CA GLU A 125 5.77 19.14 -4.18
C GLU A 125 5.19 19.63 -2.86
N LYS A 126 6.02 19.69 -1.83
CA LYS A 126 5.62 20.24 -0.54
C LYS A 126 5.74 21.76 -0.56
N ARG A 127 4.63 22.43 -0.26
CA ARG A 127 4.53 23.88 -0.09
C ARG A 127 3.94 24.16 1.29
N LYS A 128 4.79 24.62 2.21
CA LYS A 128 4.41 24.82 3.62
C LYS A 128 3.84 23.52 4.24
N ASN A 129 2.57 23.52 4.61
CA ASN A 129 1.90 22.39 5.26
C ASN A 129 1.18 21.43 4.29
N PHE A 130 1.21 21.72 2.97
CA PHE A 130 0.50 20.96 1.96
C PHE A 130 1.46 20.33 0.95
N VAL A 131 1.13 19.11 0.55
CA VAL A 131 1.81 18.43 -0.55
C VAL A 131 0.89 18.42 -1.76
N HIS A 132 1.36 19.00 -2.85
CA HIS A 132 0.69 19.00 -4.14
C HIS A 132 1.20 17.84 -4.98
N VAL A 133 0.31 17.00 -5.47
CA VAL A 133 0.66 15.83 -6.27
C VAL A 133 0.06 15.98 -7.67
N THR A 134 0.93 15.97 -8.66
CA THR A 134 0.56 16.05 -10.08
C THR A 134 1.11 14.86 -10.85
N LYS A 135 0.54 14.58 -12.00
CA LYS A 135 1.09 13.56 -12.91
C LYS A 135 2.40 14.08 -13.52
N GLU A 136 3.39 13.19 -13.67
CA GLU A 136 4.70 13.58 -14.22
C GLU A 136 4.62 13.87 -15.73
N PHE A 137 3.78 13.11 -16.44
CA PHE A 137 3.54 13.29 -17.89
C PHE A 137 2.11 12.98 -18.28
#